data_7caba7b5c46d4997341bfa88e0ed185c
#
_entry.id   7caba7b5c46d4997341bfa88e0ed185c
#
_cell.length_a   1.000
_cell.length_b   1.000
_cell.length_c   1.000
_cell.angle_alpha   90.00
_cell.angle_beta   90.00
_cell.angle_gamma   90.00
#
_symmetry.space_group_name_H-M   'P 1'
#
loop_
_entity.id
_entity.type
_entity.pdbx_description
1 polymer ?
#
loop_
_entity_poly.entity_id
_entity_poly.type
_entity_poly.pdbx_seq_one_letter_code
_entity_poly.pdbx_strand_id
1 'polypeptide(L)'
;MKKYLLYALLAVSTGVGVTSCSDDDLSPESVITIDKQQVNDFDKWLTANYVNTYNIDFKYRYEYKETDPNYYTVPADLNQAIEMAHLVKYLCLESYDEVAGIDFTRAHFPKLIFTIGEFEYRNNHTMILGTAEGGKKILLTGINYLDANKNNPTILNSYYFKTIHHEFTHILNQTKVYSADFKLITGSAYVADEWNEKPYNVDYLKRGFISSYAQHSDTEDFAEMMSLYVTNSEAQWDTWMKEAGDSGAQLLQAKLDIVK
;
A
#
# COMPACT_ATOMS: atom_id res chain seq x y z
N MET A 1 6.54 -72.76 -8.33
CA MET A 1 7.58 -71.92 -8.97
C MET A 1 7.14 -70.50 -9.21
N LYS A 2 5.98 -70.16 -9.76
CA LYS A 2 5.55 -68.76 -10.04
C LYS A 2 5.44 -67.86 -8.78
N LYS A 3 5.02 -68.40 -7.64
CA LYS A 3 4.91 -67.59 -6.38
C LYS A 3 6.28 -67.14 -5.81
N TYR A 4 7.28 -67.98 -5.91
CA TYR A 4 8.62 -67.64 -5.43
C TYR A 4 9.34 -66.62 -6.32
N LEU A 5 9.01 -66.59 -7.63
CA LEU A 5 9.51 -65.60 -8.57
C LEU A 5 8.93 -64.22 -8.28
N LEU A 6 7.65 -64.18 -7.89
CA LEU A 6 6.96 -62.91 -7.53
C LEU A 6 7.54 -62.32 -6.21
N TYR A 7 7.81 -63.16 -5.24
CA TYR A 7 8.43 -62.70 -3.98
C TYR A 7 9.88 -62.26 -4.17
N ALA A 8 10.63 -62.90 -5.06
CA ALA A 8 11.98 -62.48 -5.39
C ALA A 8 11.98 -61.15 -6.16
N LEU A 9 11.00 -60.89 -7.05
CA LEU A 9 10.84 -59.61 -7.73
C LEU A 9 10.45 -58.50 -6.74
N LEU A 10 9.56 -58.77 -5.80
CA LEU A 10 9.15 -57.81 -4.78
C LEU A 10 10.33 -57.44 -3.83
N ALA A 11 11.14 -58.43 -3.46
CA ALA A 11 12.31 -58.20 -2.59
C ALA A 11 13.42 -57.38 -3.29
N VAL A 12 13.58 -57.50 -4.60
CA VAL A 12 14.51 -56.71 -5.40
C VAL A 12 14.03 -55.28 -5.57
N SER A 13 12.71 -55.07 -5.75
CA SER A 13 12.15 -53.72 -5.89
C SER A 13 12.17 -52.90 -4.60
N THR A 14 12.14 -53.54 -3.42
CA THR A 14 12.27 -52.87 -2.12
C THR A 14 13.71 -52.51 -1.75
N GLY A 15 14.70 -53.22 -2.32
CA GLY A 15 16.13 -52.99 -2.08
C GLY A 15 16.75 -51.80 -2.83
N VAL A 16 16.09 -51.35 -3.93
CA VAL A 16 16.63 -50.28 -4.79
C VAL A 16 16.11 -48.89 -4.37
N GLY A 17 15.08 -48.82 -3.48
CA GLY A 17 14.40 -47.59 -3.12
C GLY A 17 15.00 -46.81 -1.97
N VAL A 18 16.04 -47.29 -1.29
CA VAL A 18 16.55 -46.64 -0.07
C VAL A 18 18.00 -46.11 -0.17
N THR A 19 18.54 -45.98 -1.38
CA THR A 19 19.89 -45.40 -1.54
C THR A 19 19.87 -43.96 -2.05
N SER A 20 18.77 -43.23 -1.85
CA SER A 20 18.66 -41.85 -2.32
C SER A 20 18.53 -40.86 -1.16
N CYS A 21 19.48 -40.88 -0.27
CA CYS A 21 19.89 -39.75 0.58
C CYS A 21 21.25 -40.11 1.13
N SER A 22 22.31 -39.97 0.36
CA SER A 22 23.59 -39.68 0.97
C SER A 22 23.47 -38.20 1.39
N ASP A 23 23.41 -37.94 2.67
CA ASP A 23 23.74 -36.61 3.16
C ASP A 23 25.20 -36.38 2.72
N ASP A 24 25.36 -35.68 1.60
CA ASP A 24 26.61 -35.05 1.29
C ASP A 24 26.86 -34.09 2.47
N ASP A 25 27.95 -34.30 3.20
CA ASP A 25 28.36 -33.35 4.23
C ASP A 25 28.49 -31.98 3.62
N LEU A 26 27.45 -31.18 3.87
CA LEU A 26 27.45 -29.80 3.41
C LEU A 26 28.64 -29.07 4.01
N SER A 27 29.41 -28.36 3.19
CA SER A 27 30.50 -27.55 3.70
C SER A 27 29.98 -26.66 4.83
N PRO A 28 30.67 -26.60 5.98
CA PRO A 28 30.31 -25.70 7.06
C PRO A 28 30.43 -24.22 6.64
N GLU A 29 31.10 -23.95 5.54
CA GLU A 29 31.16 -22.62 4.94
C GLU A 29 30.08 -22.47 3.86
N SER A 30 29.17 -21.54 4.05
CA SER A 30 28.16 -21.19 3.05
C SER A 30 28.84 -20.60 1.81
N VAL A 31 28.51 -21.12 0.62
CA VAL A 31 28.91 -20.52 -0.65
C VAL A 31 28.14 -19.25 -0.97
N ILE A 32 27.07 -18.96 -0.19
CA ILE A 32 26.31 -17.73 -0.32
C ILE A 32 27.02 -16.67 0.51
N THR A 33 27.76 -15.82 -0.14
CA THR A 33 28.27 -14.57 0.45
C THR A 33 27.15 -13.54 0.44
N ILE A 34 26.58 -13.25 1.59
CA ILE A 34 25.73 -12.09 1.75
C ILE A 34 26.67 -10.90 1.91
N ASP A 35 26.77 -10.06 0.87
CA ASP A 35 27.42 -8.78 1.01
C ASP A 35 26.71 -8.02 2.13
N LYS A 36 27.41 -7.81 3.25
CA LYS A 36 26.89 -7.00 4.35
C LYS A 36 26.75 -5.58 3.81
N GLN A 37 25.51 -5.17 3.50
CA GLN A 37 25.25 -3.78 3.18
C GLN A 37 25.81 -2.90 4.29
N GLN A 38 26.57 -1.88 3.91
CA GLN A 38 27.11 -0.96 4.91
C GLN A 38 25.96 -0.22 5.56
N VAL A 39 25.83 -0.38 6.87
CA VAL A 39 24.82 0.30 7.69
C VAL A 39 25.23 1.76 7.85
N ASN A 40 24.43 2.68 7.34
CA ASN A 40 24.61 4.12 7.52
C ASN A 40 23.80 4.64 8.72
N ASP A 41 23.89 5.93 9.00
CA ASP A 41 23.17 6.53 10.15
C ASP A 41 21.67 6.56 9.94
N PHE A 42 21.19 6.64 8.69
CA PHE A 42 19.76 6.52 8.39
C PHE A 42 19.23 5.10 8.66
N ASP A 43 19.99 4.06 8.35
CA ASP A 43 19.58 2.68 8.69
C ASP A 43 19.42 2.49 10.21
N LYS A 44 20.33 3.09 11.01
CA LYS A 44 20.23 3.07 12.47
C LYS A 44 18.99 3.83 12.95
N TRP A 45 18.70 4.97 12.34
CA TRP A 45 17.53 5.77 12.64
C TRP A 45 16.24 5.02 12.30
N LEU A 46 16.17 4.38 11.13
CA LEU A 46 15.03 3.53 10.72
C LEU A 46 14.85 2.36 11.68
N THR A 47 15.94 1.71 12.09
CA THR A 47 15.87 0.63 13.09
C THR A 47 15.23 1.11 14.38
N ALA A 48 15.66 2.25 14.89
CA ALA A 48 15.13 2.78 16.15
C ALA A 48 13.68 3.27 16.03
N ASN A 49 13.33 3.98 14.96
CA ASN A 49 12.07 4.71 14.83
C ASN A 49 10.96 3.93 14.11
N TYR A 50 11.31 2.97 13.29
CA TYR A 50 10.36 2.16 12.52
C TYR A 50 10.35 0.70 12.97
N VAL A 51 11.50 0.02 12.93
CA VAL A 51 11.55 -1.42 13.22
C VAL A 51 11.25 -1.69 14.68
N ASN A 52 12.01 -1.10 15.60
CA ASN A 52 11.85 -1.35 17.05
C ASN A 52 10.54 -0.77 17.58
N THR A 53 10.09 0.37 17.04
CA THR A 53 8.89 1.05 17.52
C THR A 53 7.62 0.42 16.97
N TYR A 54 7.56 0.13 15.65
CA TYR A 54 6.32 -0.26 14.95
C TYR A 54 6.37 -1.64 14.30
N ASN A 55 7.54 -2.28 14.28
CA ASN A 55 7.79 -3.48 13.46
C ASN A 55 7.49 -3.22 11.97
N ILE A 56 7.93 -2.06 11.47
CA ILE A 56 7.80 -1.63 10.08
C ILE A 56 9.20 -1.55 9.47
N ASP A 57 9.39 -2.17 8.30
CA ASP A 57 10.57 -2.01 7.47
C ASP A 57 10.32 -0.88 6.46
N PHE A 58 11.10 0.20 6.55
CA PHE A 58 11.08 1.30 5.57
C PHE A 58 12.24 1.12 4.61
N LYS A 59 11.95 0.60 3.42
CA LYS A 59 12.94 0.30 2.37
C LYS A 59 13.08 1.46 1.41
N TYR A 60 14.23 2.10 1.43
CA TYR A 60 14.59 3.18 0.51
C TYR A 60 15.62 2.76 -0.55
N ARG A 61 16.37 1.68 -0.30
CA ARG A 61 17.28 1.11 -1.30
C ARG A 61 16.47 0.34 -2.32
N TYR A 62 16.82 0.53 -3.59
CA TYR A 62 16.13 -0.14 -4.68
C TYR A 62 16.29 -1.67 -4.60
N GLU A 63 15.18 -2.36 -4.61
CA GLU A 63 15.10 -3.82 -4.69
C GLU A 63 14.18 -4.21 -5.86
N TYR A 64 14.75 -4.77 -6.91
CA TYR A 64 14.00 -5.14 -8.12
C TYR A 64 12.76 -6.01 -7.84
N LYS A 65 12.87 -6.95 -6.90
CA LYS A 65 11.75 -7.85 -6.53
C LYS A 65 10.56 -7.15 -5.84
N GLU A 66 10.76 -5.92 -5.38
CA GLU A 66 9.72 -5.12 -4.75
C GLU A 66 9.03 -4.17 -5.75
N THR A 67 9.47 -4.17 -7.02
CA THR A 67 8.92 -3.33 -8.10
C THR A 67 8.13 -4.16 -9.10
N ASP A 68 7.18 -3.53 -9.80
CA ASP A 68 6.51 -4.14 -10.94
C ASP A 68 7.37 -3.99 -12.19
N PRO A 69 7.79 -5.09 -12.86
CA PRO A 69 8.65 -5.05 -14.06
C PRO A 69 7.98 -4.41 -15.28
N ASN A 70 6.68 -4.13 -15.23
CA ASN A 70 5.96 -3.43 -16.30
C ASN A 70 6.23 -1.92 -16.32
N TYR A 71 6.82 -1.37 -15.25
CA TYR A 71 7.09 0.06 -15.12
C TYR A 71 8.59 0.37 -15.13
N TYR A 72 8.93 1.56 -15.61
CA TYR A 72 10.28 2.12 -15.47
C TYR A 72 10.42 2.69 -14.07
N THR A 73 11.25 2.06 -13.25
CA THR A 73 11.47 2.45 -11.88
C THR A 73 12.92 2.87 -11.66
N VAL A 74 13.15 3.87 -10.84
CA VAL A 74 14.47 4.34 -10.43
C VAL A 74 14.59 4.37 -8.90
N PRO A 75 15.81 4.25 -8.36
CA PRO A 75 16.02 4.40 -6.91
C PRO A 75 15.53 5.75 -6.39
N ALA A 76 15.03 5.76 -5.16
CA ALA A 76 14.79 7.00 -4.44
C ALA A 76 16.13 7.67 -4.10
N ASP A 77 16.21 9.01 -4.25
CA ASP A 77 17.32 9.81 -3.71
C ASP A 77 17.37 9.66 -2.19
N LEU A 78 18.58 9.48 -1.66
CA LEU A 78 18.77 9.21 -0.23
C LEU A 78 18.21 10.34 0.66
N ASN A 79 18.48 11.60 0.31
CA ASN A 79 18.05 12.72 1.16
C ASN A 79 16.54 12.88 1.14
N GLN A 80 15.92 12.70 -0.03
CA GLN A 80 14.47 12.75 -0.18
C GLN A 80 13.79 11.56 0.49
N ALA A 81 14.40 10.37 0.47
CA ALA A 81 13.91 9.21 1.22
C ALA A 81 14.00 9.41 2.74
N ILE A 82 15.08 10.06 3.24
CA ILE A 82 15.21 10.45 4.65
C ILE A 82 14.08 11.40 5.03
N GLU A 83 13.87 12.46 4.24
CA GLU A 83 12.82 13.45 4.49
C GLU A 83 11.43 12.81 4.47
N MET A 84 11.14 11.96 3.49
CA MET A 84 9.88 11.20 3.41
C MET A 84 9.67 10.31 4.63
N ALA A 85 10.68 9.60 5.09
CA ALA A 85 10.56 8.77 6.29
C ALA A 85 10.22 9.59 7.53
N HIS A 86 10.81 10.79 7.70
CA HIS A 86 10.43 11.68 8.78
C HIS A 86 8.99 12.16 8.66
N LEU A 87 8.55 12.55 7.46
CA LEU A 87 7.19 13.01 7.20
C LEU A 87 6.15 11.91 7.47
N VAL A 88 6.39 10.69 6.97
CA VAL A 88 5.49 9.54 7.22
C VAL A 88 5.38 9.23 8.70
N LYS A 89 6.52 9.23 9.42
CA LYS A 89 6.49 9.00 10.86
C LYS A 89 5.65 10.04 11.58
N TYR A 90 5.93 11.31 11.35
CA TYR A 90 5.30 12.43 12.08
C TYR A 90 3.82 12.62 11.70
N LEU A 91 3.50 12.62 10.40
CA LEU A 91 2.16 12.97 9.92
C LEU A 91 1.20 11.77 9.81
N CYS A 92 1.73 10.54 9.77
CA CYS A 92 0.89 9.35 9.67
C CYS A 92 0.98 8.49 10.93
N LEU A 93 2.17 7.92 11.25
CA LEU A 93 2.26 6.96 12.35
C LEU A 93 1.95 7.58 13.71
N GLU A 94 2.58 8.70 14.04
CA GLU A 94 2.37 9.37 15.33
C GLU A 94 0.95 9.94 15.47
N SER A 95 0.31 10.34 14.36
CA SER A 95 -1.09 10.76 14.38
C SER A 95 -2.04 9.60 14.73
N TYR A 96 -1.78 8.39 14.23
CA TYR A 96 -2.53 7.20 14.65
C TYR A 96 -2.23 6.80 16.09
N ASP A 97 -0.99 6.94 16.55
CA ASP A 97 -0.62 6.67 17.93
C ASP A 97 -1.37 7.60 18.92
N GLU A 98 -1.49 8.88 18.56
CA GLU A 98 -2.19 9.87 19.38
C GLU A 98 -3.69 9.56 19.52
N VAL A 99 -4.33 9.14 18.44
CA VAL A 99 -5.79 8.93 18.41
C VAL A 99 -6.19 7.52 18.85
N ALA A 100 -5.48 6.50 18.37
CA ALA A 100 -5.86 5.10 18.56
C ALA A 100 -4.87 4.29 19.44
N GLY A 101 -3.74 4.88 19.77
CA GLY A 101 -2.67 4.25 20.53
C GLY A 101 -1.70 3.42 19.68
N ILE A 102 -0.47 3.31 20.17
CA ILE A 102 0.63 2.64 19.47
C ILE A 102 0.34 1.16 19.13
N ASP A 103 -0.46 0.49 19.96
CA ASP A 103 -0.80 -0.91 19.72
C ASP A 103 -1.72 -1.07 18.50
N PHE A 104 -2.59 -0.08 18.22
CA PHE A 104 -3.37 -0.03 16.98
C PHE A 104 -2.45 0.09 15.77
N THR A 105 -1.53 1.04 15.77
CA THR A 105 -0.57 1.25 14.68
C THR A 105 0.29 0.00 14.45
N ARG A 106 0.79 -0.60 15.52
CA ARG A 106 1.55 -1.86 15.46
C ARG A 106 0.76 -3.04 14.91
N ALA A 107 -0.52 -3.13 15.25
CA ALA A 107 -1.36 -4.25 14.81
C ALA A 107 -1.82 -4.12 13.35
N HIS A 108 -2.11 -2.92 12.89
CA HIS A 108 -2.85 -2.71 11.65
C HIS A 108 -2.05 -2.03 10.54
N PHE A 109 -1.08 -1.17 10.86
CA PHE A 109 -0.30 -0.49 9.82
C PHE A 109 0.59 -1.49 9.05
N PRO A 110 0.78 -1.31 7.72
CA PRO A 110 1.61 -2.21 6.89
C PRO A 110 3.01 -2.38 7.45
N LYS A 111 3.56 -3.59 7.30
CA LYS A 111 4.88 -3.93 7.83
C LYS A 111 6.03 -3.60 6.90
N LEU A 112 5.72 -3.17 5.69
CA LEU A 112 6.69 -2.74 4.70
C LEU A 112 6.22 -1.45 4.04
N ILE A 113 7.06 -0.44 4.05
CA ILE A 113 6.96 0.75 3.19
C ILE A 113 8.14 0.70 2.24
N PHE A 114 7.87 0.63 0.95
CA PHE A 114 8.90 0.63 -0.09
C PHE A 114 8.81 1.91 -0.91
N THR A 115 9.94 2.53 -1.19
CA THR A 115 10.01 3.82 -1.90
C THR A 115 10.78 3.71 -3.20
N ILE A 116 10.24 4.31 -4.27
CA ILE A 116 10.92 4.47 -5.57
C ILE A 116 10.92 5.93 -5.99
N GLY A 117 11.94 6.29 -6.77
CA GLY A 117 12.21 7.69 -7.11
C GLY A 117 11.26 8.27 -8.15
N GLU A 118 10.79 7.47 -9.10
CA GLU A 118 9.93 7.93 -10.21
C GLU A 118 8.48 7.51 -9.98
N PHE A 119 7.53 8.23 -10.61
CA PHE A 119 6.14 7.78 -10.67
C PHE A 119 5.98 6.64 -11.66
N GLU A 120 5.05 5.73 -11.38
CA GLU A 120 4.63 4.71 -12.33
C GLU A 120 3.46 5.23 -13.18
N TYR A 121 3.55 5.09 -14.50
CA TYR A 121 2.56 5.62 -15.43
C TYR A 121 1.82 4.48 -16.13
N ARG A 122 0.50 4.48 -16.03
CA ARG A 122 -0.37 3.55 -16.76
C ARG A 122 -0.51 3.96 -18.22
N ASN A 123 -0.93 3.02 -19.07
CA ASN A 123 -1.17 3.27 -20.50
C ASN A 123 -2.21 4.34 -20.80
N ASN A 124 -3.11 4.62 -19.86
CA ASN A 124 -4.09 5.70 -19.93
C ASN A 124 -3.57 7.06 -19.44
N HIS A 125 -2.26 7.18 -19.24
CA HIS A 125 -1.55 8.37 -18.75
C HIS A 125 -1.88 8.78 -17.31
N THR A 126 -2.54 7.94 -16.53
CA THR A 126 -2.68 8.17 -15.08
C THR A 126 -1.43 7.74 -14.34
N MET A 127 -1.08 8.49 -13.28
CA MET A 127 0.03 8.15 -12.39
C MET A 127 -0.45 7.22 -11.28
N ILE A 128 0.39 6.25 -10.93
CA ILE A 128 0.27 5.49 -9.70
C ILE A 128 1.13 6.22 -8.67
N LEU A 129 0.51 6.76 -7.64
CA LEU A 129 1.18 7.47 -6.54
C LEU A 129 1.61 6.50 -5.43
N GLY A 130 0.94 5.38 -5.32
CA GLY A 130 1.23 4.29 -4.41
C GLY A 130 0.33 3.10 -4.68
N THR A 131 0.64 1.99 -4.05
CA THR A 131 -0.17 0.77 -4.07
C THR A 131 -0.10 0.05 -2.73
N ALA A 132 -1.19 -0.65 -2.36
CA ALA A 132 -1.19 -1.58 -1.25
C ALA A 132 -1.14 -3.02 -1.78
N GLU A 133 -0.07 -3.74 -1.49
CA GLU A 133 0.13 -5.09 -1.99
C GLU A 133 -0.04 -6.13 -0.88
N GLY A 134 -0.96 -7.06 -1.09
CA GLY A 134 -1.16 -8.21 -0.21
C GLY A 134 -1.47 -7.87 1.26
N GLY A 135 -1.96 -6.67 1.55
CA GLY A 135 -2.26 -6.22 2.91
C GLY A 135 -1.05 -6.00 3.81
N LYS A 136 0.16 -5.96 3.26
CA LYS A 136 1.41 -5.92 4.05
C LYS A 136 2.38 -4.82 3.63
N LYS A 137 2.28 -4.34 2.40
CA LYS A 137 3.20 -3.37 1.81
C LYS A 137 2.45 -2.15 1.29
N ILE A 138 3.00 -0.97 1.54
CA ILE A 138 2.70 0.26 0.81
C ILE A 138 3.92 0.59 -0.05
N LEU A 139 3.73 0.71 -1.36
CA LEU A 139 4.68 1.31 -2.28
C LEU A 139 4.40 2.82 -2.35
N LEU A 140 5.42 3.64 -2.22
CA LEU A 140 5.37 5.08 -2.48
C LEU A 140 6.25 5.42 -3.68
N THR A 141 5.66 6.05 -4.67
CA THR A 141 6.34 6.42 -5.91
C THR A 141 6.67 7.92 -5.93
N GLY A 142 7.53 8.34 -6.85
CA GLY A 142 7.81 9.75 -7.08
C GLY A 142 8.58 10.45 -5.96
N ILE A 143 9.38 9.73 -5.18
CA ILE A 143 10.12 10.32 -4.05
C ILE A 143 11.09 11.39 -4.50
N ASN A 144 11.65 11.28 -5.70
CA ASN A 144 12.61 12.26 -6.24
C ASN A 144 11.97 13.62 -6.62
N TYR A 145 10.65 13.73 -6.53
CA TYR A 145 9.93 15.00 -6.70
C TYR A 145 9.64 15.72 -5.36
N LEU A 146 10.00 15.11 -4.23
CA LEU A 146 9.70 15.66 -2.90
C LEU A 146 10.39 17.02 -2.69
N ASP A 147 11.68 17.13 -2.98
CA ASP A 147 12.45 18.35 -2.72
C ASP A 147 11.90 19.59 -3.46
N ALA A 148 11.44 19.40 -4.68
CA ALA A 148 10.81 20.47 -5.48
C ALA A 148 9.43 20.89 -4.93
N ASN A 149 8.77 20.05 -4.15
CA ASN A 149 7.38 20.22 -3.72
C ASN A 149 7.20 20.31 -2.20
N LYS A 150 8.23 20.14 -1.39
CA LYS A 150 8.16 20.07 0.08
C LYS A 150 7.56 21.30 0.77
N ASN A 151 7.57 22.46 0.10
CA ASN A 151 6.93 23.68 0.59
C ASN A 151 5.50 23.88 0.07
N ASN A 152 4.94 22.89 -0.64
CA ASN A 152 3.58 22.96 -1.15
C ASN A 152 2.70 21.89 -0.46
N PRO A 153 1.96 22.27 0.61
CA PRO A 153 1.14 21.31 1.36
C PRO A 153 0.08 20.61 0.50
N THR A 154 -0.44 21.27 -0.52
CA THR A 154 -1.44 20.69 -1.41
C THR A 154 -0.84 19.54 -2.24
N ILE A 155 0.36 19.72 -2.78
CA ILE A 155 1.05 18.66 -3.54
C ILE A 155 1.48 17.53 -2.59
N LEU A 156 2.06 17.86 -1.43
CA LEU A 156 2.46 16.85 -0.45
C LEU A 156 1.26 15.99 -0.04
N ASN A 157 0.12 16.63 0.22
CA ASN A 157 -1.10 15.90 0.55
C ASN A 157 -1.55 15.03 -0.60
N SER A 158 -1.72 15.58 -1.81
CA SER A 158 -2.28 14.86 -2.94
C SER A 158 -1.40 13.71 -3.43
N TYR A 159 -0.07 13.82 -3.34
CA TYR A 159 0.84 12.81 -3.88
C TYR A 159 1.28 11.77 -2.85
N TYR A 160 1.37 12.14 -1.56
CA TYR A 160 1.94 11.25 -0.54
C TYR A 160 0.97 10.95 0.60
N PHE A 161 0.50 11.96 1.35
CA PHE A 161 -0.25 11.69 2.58
C PHE A 161 -1.62 11.09 2.31
N LYS A 162 -2.38 11.67 1.39
CA LYS A 162 -3.66 11.10 0.96
C LYS A 162 -3.46 9.65 0.48
N THR A 163 -2.41 9.39 -0.30
CA THR A 163 -2.10 8.04 -0.81
C THR A 163 -1.80 7.06 0.33
N ILE A 164 -0.98 7.43 1.31
CA ILE A 164 -0.69 6.56 2.47
C ILE A 164 -1.96 6.20 3.24
N HIS A 165 -2.83 7.16 3.52
CA HIS A 165 -4.08 6.91 4.22
C HIS A 165 -5.07 6.10 3.38
N HIS A 166 -5.11 6.31 2.07
CA HIS A 166 -5.90 5.54 1.12
C HIS A 166 -5.48 4.06 1.13
N GLU A 167 -4.21 3.79 0.93
CA GLU A 167 -3.68 2.42 0.91
C GLU A 167 -3.79 1.74 2.28
N PHE A 168 -3.55 2.48 3.35
CA PHE A 168 -3.76 1.96 4.70
C PHE A 168 -5.23 1.61 4.94
N THR A 169 -6.17 2.38 4.41
CA THR A 169 -7.60 2.07 4.51
C THR A 169 -7.94 0.75 3.82
N HIS A 170 -7.38 0.48 2.64
CA HIS A 170 -7.55 -0.82 1.98
C HIS A 170 -7.03 -1.98 2.84
N ILE A 171 -5.85 -1.81 3.44
CA ILE A 171 -5.26 -2.82 4.33
C ILE A 171 -6.11 -3.02 5.58
N LEU A 172 -6.57 -1.95 6.19
CA LEU A 172 -7.42 -2.00 7.38
C LEU A 172 -8.74 -2.73 7.08
N ASN A 173 -9.35 -2.45 5.93
CA ASN A 173 -10.62 -3.05 5.51
C ASN A 173 -10.53 -4.56 5.27
N GLN A 174 -9.34 -5.15 5.10
CA GLN A 174 -9.18 -6.61 5.01
C GLN A 174 -9.50 -7.30 6.35
N THR A 175 -9.36 -6.60 7.47
CA THR A 175 -9.60 -7.12 8.82
C THR A 175 -10.72 -6.41 9.56
N LYS A 176 -11.03 -5.17 9.19
CA LYS A 176 -12.06 -4.30 9.75
C LYS A 176 -12.95 -3.79 8.62
N VAL A 177 -13.91 -4.62 8.24
CA VAL A 177 -14.82 -4.31 7.13
C VAL A 177 -15.74 -3.16 7.52
N TYR A 178 -15.85 -2.16 6.65
CA TYR A 178 -16.84 -1.07 6.81
C TYR A 178 -18.29 -1.55 6.56
N SER A 179 -19.27 -0.73 6.93
CA SER A 179 -20.69 -1.08 6.75
C SER A 179 -21.04 -1.34 5.28
N ALA A 180 -21.75 -2.43 5.02
CA ALA A 180 -22.28 -2.73 3.69
C ALA A 180 -23.24 -1.65 3.16
N ASP A 181 -23.83 -0.83 4.06
CA ASP A 181 -24.71 0.28 3.69
C ASP A 181 -23.98 1.35 2.88
N PHE A 182 -22.66 1.50 3.07
CA PHE A 182 -21.86 2.46 2.32
C PHE A 182 -22.02 2.29 0.80
N LYS A 183 -21.90 1.07 0.32
CA LYS A 183 -22.06 0.74 -1.10
C LYS A 183 -23.44 1.07 -1.63
N LEU A 184 -24.47 1.00 -0.81
CA LEU A 184 -25.85 1.22 -1.23
C LEU A 184 -26.17 2.71 -1.44
N ILE A 185 -25.39 3.62 -0.86
CA ILE A 185 -25.64 5.07 -0.95
C ILE A 185 -25.58 5.55 -2.40
N THR A 186 -24.56 5.14 -3.15
CA THR A 186 -24.44 5.48 -4.59
C THR A 186 -24.79 4.29 -5.50
N GLY A 187 -24.98 3.10 -4.96
CA GLY A 187 -25.54 1.93 -5.63
C GLY A 187 -24.86 1.59 -6.96
N SER A 188 -25.61 1.70 -8.06
CA SER A 188 -25.14 1.39 -9.43
C SER A 188 -24.40 2.53 -10.12
N ALA A 189 -24.04 3.61 -9.42
CA ALA A 189 -23.38 4.77 -10.02
C ALA A 189 -21.86 4.61 -10.18
N TYR A 190 -21.27 3.50 -9.74
CA TYR A 190 -19.87 3.17 -9.99
C TYR A 190 -19.64 2.87 -11.47
N VAL A 191 -18.49 3.32 -12.00
CA VAL A 191 -18.20 3.32 -13.45
C VAL A 191 -16.92 2.56 -13.83
N ALA A 192 -16.31 1.86 -12.87
CA ALA A 192 -15.04 1.14 -13.06
C ALA A 192 -13.99 2.04 -13.74
N ASP A 193 -13.33 1.56 -14.79
CA ASP A 193 -12.21 2.26 -15.43
C ASP A 193 -12.60 3.56 -16.20
N GLU A 194 -13.89 3.87 -16.32
CA GLU A 194 -14.36 5.10 -16.99
C GLU A 194 -14.25 6.36 -16.13
N TRP A 195 -13.85 6.23 -14.84
CA TRP A 195 -13.79 7.34 -13.87
C TRP A 195 -12.96 8.54 -14.32
N ASN A 196 -11.95 8.35 -15.18
CA ASN A 196 -11.08 9.40 -15.72
C ASN A 196 -11.57 10.00 -17.03
N GLU A 197 -12.70 9.52 -17.56
CA GLU A 197 -13.30 10.00 -18.80
C GLU A 197 -14.48 10.93 -18.53
N LYS A 198 -14.86 11.74 -19.55
CA LYS A 198 -16.07 12.56 -19.46
C LYS A 198 -17.33 11.70 -19.60
N PRO A 199 -18.38 12.00 -18.82
CA PRO A 199 -18.55 13.15 -17.92
C PRO A 199 -18.03 12.90 -16.49
N TYR A 200 -17.56 11.70 -16.17
CA TYR A 200 -17.29 11.25 -14.80
C TYR A 200 -16.16 12.03 -14.12
N ASN A 201 -15.16 12.46 -14.87
CA ASN A 201 -14.02 13.20 -14.32
C ASN A 201 -14.29 14.68 -13.99
N VAL A 202 -15.49 15.19 -14.23
CA VAL A 202 -15.83 16.60 -14.00
C VAL A 202 -17.00 16.84 -13.02
N ASP A 203 -17.98 15.94 -12.96
CA ASP A 203 -19.21 16.12 -12.17
C ASP A 203 -19.34 15.13 -11.00
N TYR A 204 -18.23 14.52 -10.57
CA TYR A 204 -18.21 13.47 -9.55
C TYR A 204 -18.82 13.91 -8.20
N LEU A 205 -18.61 15.15 -7.75
CA LEU A 205 -19.20 15.67 -6.52
C LEU A 205 -20.73 15.67 -6.58
N LYS A 206 -21.31 16.12 -7.69
CA LYS A 206 -22.78 16.14 -7.90
C LYS A 206 -23.37 14.74 -7.96
N ARG A 207 -22.56 13.74 -8.27
CA ARG A 207 -22.93 12.33 -8.28
C ARG A 207 -22.77 11.65 -6.90
N GLY A 208 -22.28 12.39 -5.89
CA GLY A 208 -22.06 11.89 -4.54
C GLY A 208 -20.73 11.15 -4.34
N PHE A 209 -19.70 11.49 -5.13
CA PHE A 209 -18.35 10.99 -4.99
C PHE A 209 -17.39 12.11 -4.67
N ILE A 210 -16.49 11.88 -3.68
CA ILE A 210 -15.57 12.92 -3.21
C ILE A 210 -14.43 13.22 -4.20
N SER A 211 -14.13 12.27 -5.08
CA SER A 211 -13.16 12.40 -6.16
C SER A 211 -13.65 11.67 -7.41
N SER A 212 -13.03 11.95 -8.57
CA SER A 212 -13.32 11.17 -9.76
C SER A 212 -12.97 9.68 -9.57
N TYR A 213 -11.86 9.38 -8.91
CA TYR A 213 -11.39 8.01 -8.66
C TYR A 213 -12.32 7.22 -7.73
N ALA A 214 -13.01 7.88 -6.80
CA ALA A 214 -14.02 7.24 -5.95
C ALA A 214 -15.13 6.54 -6.75
N GLN A 215 -15.35 6.92 -8.00
CA GLN A 215 -16.35 6.28 -8.87
C GLN A 215 -15.91 4.92 -9.43
N HIS A 216 -14.65 4.52 -9.23
CA HIS A 216 -14.14 3.24 -9.73
C HIS A 216 -14.89 2.05 -9.07
N SER A 217 -14.97 2.02 -7.76
CA SER A 217 -15.62 0.96 -6.99
C SER A 217 -15.97 1.42 -5.59
N ASP A 218 -16.80 0.67 -4.86
CA ASP A 218 -17.15 0.96 -3.47
C ASP A 218 -15.93 0.90 -2.53
N THR A 219 -14.96 0.06 -2.82
CA THR A 219 -13.71 -0.03 -2.04
C THR A 219 -12.82 1.18 -2.22
N GLU A 220 -12.69 1.67 -3.46
CA GLU A 220 -11.97 2.91 -3.76
C GLU A 220 -12.69 4.14 -3.19
N ASP A 221 -14.00 4.17 -3.28
CA ASP A 221 -14.83 5.24 -2.73
C ASP A 221 -14.65 5.37 -1.22
N PHE A 222 -14.68 4.25 -0.48
CA PHE A 222 -14.45 4.27 0.95
C PHE A 222 -13.03 4.74 1.31
N ALA A 223 -12.02 4.27 0.58
CA ALA A 223 -10.62 4.68 0.78
C ALA A 223 -10.40 6.16 0.44
N GLU A 224 -11.02 6.68 -0.63
CA GLU A 224 -11.02 8.11 -0.98
C GLU A 224 -11.71 8.97 0.09
N MET A 225 -12.90 8.55 0.55
CA MET A 225 -13.62 9.25 1.62
C MET A 225 -12.78 9.33 2.89
N MET A 226 -12.21 8.21 3.34
CA MET A 226 -11.39 8.15 4.55
C MET A 226 -10.12 8.98 4.41
N SER A 227 -9.36 8.78 3.32
CA SER A 227 -8.09 9.49 3.12
C SER A 227 -8.26 11.00 2.99
N LEU A 228 -9.29 11.45 2.28
CA LEU A 228 -9.59 12.86 2.14
C LEU A 228 -10.19 13.47 3.43
N TYR A 229 -10.90 12.68 4.22
CA TYR A 229 -11.40 13.12 5.53
C TYR A 229 -10.26 13.42 6.50
N VAL A 230 -9.26 12.54 6.60
CA VAL A 230 -8.15 12.74 7.55
C VAL A 230 -7.11 13.75 7.08
N THR A 231 -7.05 14.06 5.78
CA THR A 231 -6.00 14.91 5.21
C THR A 231 -6.47 16.31 4.80
N ASN A 232 -7.74 16.64 4.98
CA ASN A 232 -8.29 17.95 4.58
C ASN A 232 -9.06 18.63 5.72
N SER A 233 -9.07 19.96 5.69
CA SER A 233 -9.76 20.77 6.69
C SER A 233 -11.29 20.75 6.49
N GLU A 234 -12.02 21.10 7.57
CA GLU A 234 -13.47 21.31 7.50
C GLU A 234 -13.86 22.33 6.43
N ALA A 235 -13.10 23.42 6.28
CA ALA A 235 -13.36 24.44 5.26
C ALA A 235 -13.26 23.87 3.84
N GLN A 236 -12.38 22.89 3.59
CA GLN A 236 -12.31 22.22 2.30
C GLN A 236 -13.53 21.30 2.09
N TRP A 237 -13.97 20.61 3.13
CA TRP A 237 -15.18 19.80 3.09
C TRP A 237 -16.43 20.65 2.82
N ASP A 238 -16.57 21.81 3.46
CA ASP A 238 -17.67 22.75 3.22
C ASP A 238 -17.67 23.21 1.74
N THR A 239 -16.49 23.41 1.18
CA THR A 239 -16.35 23.77 -0.25
C THR A 239 -16.86 22.65 -1.14
N TRP A 240 -16.43 21.41 -0.93
CA TRP A 240 -16.90 20.25 -1.71
C TRP A 240 -18.41 20.01 -1.56
N MET A 241 -18.95 20.12 -0.34
CA MET A 241 -20.38 19.99 -0.10
C MET A 241 -21.19 21.05 -0.87
N LYS A 242 -20.69 22.28 -0.91
CA LYS A 242 -21.32 23.36 -1.70
C LYS A 242 -21.27 23.10 -3.20
N GLU A 243 -20.14 22.64 -3.72
CA GLU A 243 -19.94 22.30 -5.13
C GLU A 243 -20.78 21.08 -5.56
N ALA A 244 -20.99 20.13 -4.65
CA ALA A 244 -21.84 18.96 -4.89
C ALA A 244 -23.33 19.31 -5.11
N GLY A 245 -23.78 20.47 -4.61
CA GLY A 245 -25.19 20.84 -4.60
C GLY A 245 -26.01 19.93 -3.67
N ASP A 246 -27.31 20.21 -3.52
CA ASP A 246 -28.14 19.55 -2.50
C ASP A 246 -28.14 18.02 -2.61
N SER A 247 -28.26 17.48 -3.82
CA SER A 247 -28.32 16.02 -4.02
C SER A 247 -26.98 15.34 -3.79
N GLY A 248 -25.88 15.88 -4.34
CA GLY A 248 -24.56 15.33 -4.15
C GLY A 248 -24.09 15.45 -2.71
N ALA A 249 -24.34 16.57 -2.06
CA ALA A 249 -23.99 16.81 -0.66
C ALA A 249 -24.72 15.83 0.27
N GLN A 250 -25.97 15.48 0.00
CA GLN A 250 -26.74 14.52 0.77
C GLN A 250 -26.10 13.11 0.71
N LEU A 251 -25.65 12.69 -0.48
CA LEU A 251 -24.95 11.41 -0.66
C LEU A 251 -23.59 11.41 0.02
N LEU A 252 -22.83 12.50 -0.15
CA LEU A 252 -21.51 12.65 0.50
C LEU A 252 -21.62 12.66 2.02
N GLN A 253 -22.64 13.35 2.57
CA GLN A 253 -22.88 13.37 4.02
C GLN A 253 -23.21 11.97 4.55
N ALA A 254 -24.10 11.23 3.87
CA ALA A 254 -24.44 9.87 4.26
C ALA A 254 -23.21 8.92 4.28
N LYS A 255 -22.30 9.08 3.32
CA LYS A 255 -21.00 8.36 3.30
C LYS A 255 -20.11 8.79 4.46
N LEU A 256 -20.01 10.09 4.71
CA LEU A 256 -19.19 10.65 5.77
C LEU A 256 -19.64 10.18 7.17
N ASP A 257 -20.95 10.02 7.35
CA ASP A 257 -21.53 9.51 8.62
C ASP A 257 -21.14 8.05 8.90
N ILE A 258 -20.81 7.27 7.86
CA ILE A 258 -20.29 5.90 8.03
C ILE A 258 -18.77 5.92 8.28
N VAL A 259 -18.06 6.88 7.71
CA VAL A 259 -16.60 7.03 7.86
C VAL A 259 -16.22 7.52 9.25
N LYS A 260 -17.05 8.36 9.88
CA LYS A 260 -16.86 8.89 11.25
C LYS A 260 -17.23 7.88 12.32
#